data_940b2914a9b2af85b951992497612611
#
_entry.id   940b2914a9b2af85b951992497612611
#
_cell.length_a   1.000
_cell.length_b   1.000
_cell.length_c   1.000
_cell.angle_alpha   90.00
_cell.angle_beta   90.00
_cell.angle_gamma   90.00
#
_symmetry.space_group_name_H-M   'P 1'
#
loop_
_entity.id
_entity.type
_entity.pdbx_description
1 polymer ?
#
loop_
_entity_poly.entity_id
_entity_poly.type
_entity_poly.pdbx_seq_one_letter_code
_entity_poly.pdbx_strand_id
1 'polypeptide(L)'
;MGIIQNVFEEGFVTTKLDELLNLARSCSIWPMTFGLACCAIEMIQYYSAPQHDFDRFGTVPRPSPRQSDLLLVAGTLTKKMAPIVRRVYDQMPEPRYVIAMGSCASSGGIFNTYSVVQGVDNIVPVDVYIPGCPPRPEALMFGIMKLQEKIRKEHYIRKEK
;
A
#
# COMPACT_ATOMS: atom_id res chain seq x y z
N MET A 1 12.90 35.87 24.21
CA MET A 1 11.68 35.39 23.55
C MET A 1 11.86 35.06 22.06
N GLY A 2 12.86 35.67 21.37
CA GLY A 2 13.12 35.46 19.94
C GLY A 2 13.74 34.11 19.52
N ILE A 3 14.45 33.41 20.40
CA ILE A 3 15.15 32.16 20.06
C ILE A 3 14.19 30.99 19.90
N ILE A 4 13.11 30.95 20.68
CA ILE A 4 12.09 29.90 20.59
C ILE A 4 11.25 30.07 19.32
N GLN A 5 10.94 31.31 18.91
CA GLN A 5 10.22 31.58 17.68
C GLN A 5 11.04 31.18 16.43
N ASN A 6 12.36 31.44 16.40
CA ASN A 6 13.21 31.06 15.28
C ASN A 6 13.38 29.52 15.15
N VAL A 7 13.40 28.80 16.27
CA VAL A 7 13.46 27.31 16.25
C VAL A 7 12.14 26.70 15.68
N PHE A 8 11.01 27.36 15.90
CA PHE A 8 9.75 26.94 15.27
C PHE A 8 9.65 27.33 13.78
N GLU A 9 10.26 28.44 13.38
CA GLU A 9 10.28 28.87 11.96
C GLU A 9 11.25 28.03 11.10
N GLU A 10 12.33 27.48 11.66
CA GLU A 10 13.30 26.66 10.93
C GLU A 10 12.89 25.20 10.69
N GLY A 11 11.69 24.80 11.07
CA GLY A 11 11.14 23.46 10.76
C GLY A 11 11.83 22.28 11.45
N PHE A 12 12.76 22.54 12.41
CA PHE A 12 13.50 21.48 13.11
C PHE A 12 12.57 20.58 13.95
N VAL A 13 11.62 21.17 14.66
CA VAL A 13 10.65 20.40 15.48
C VAL A 13 9.68 19.64 14.60
N THR A 14 9.23 20.23 13.51
CA THR A 14 8.34 19.58 12.53
C THR A 14 9.04 18.44 11.82
N THR A 15 10.31 18.57 11.46
CA THR A 15 11.09 17.50 10.81
C THR A 15 11.27 16.31 11.74
N LYS A 16 11.58 16.52 13.03
CA LYS A 16 11.69 15.41 14.00
C LYS A 16 10.35 14.74 14.31
N LEU A 17 9.27 15.52 14.33
CA LEU A 17 7.91 14.97 14.46
C LEU A 17 7.53 14.13 13.24
N ASP A 18 7.83 14.57 12.02
CA ASP A 18 7.60 13.82 10.81
C ASP A 18 8.37 12.48 10.82
N GLU A 19 9.65 12.49 11.23
CA GLU A 19 10.46 11.28 11.33
C GLU A 19 9.86 10.28 12.33
N LEU A 20 9.41 10.74 13.49
CA LEU A 20 8.78 9.89 14.51
C LEU A 20 7.45 9.31 14.04
N LEU A 21 6.59 10.14 13.42
CA LEU A 21 5.32 9.70 12.87
C LEU A 21 5.51 8.71 11.72
N ASN A 22 6.47 8.95 10.84
CA ASN A 22 6.77 8.06 9.73
C ASN A 22 7.38 6.74 10.20
N LEU A 23 8.18 6.75 11.26
CA LEU A 23 8.66 5.54 11.90
C LEU A 23 7.49 4.72 12.47
N ALA A 24 6.59 5.35 13.21
CA ALA A 24 5.41 4.67 13.77
C ALA A 24 4.51 4.09 12.65
N ARG A 25 4.24 4.85 11.60
CA ARG A 25 3.45 4.39 10.44
C ARG A 25 4.13 3.25 9.69
N SER A 26 5.44 3.33 9.45
CA SER A 26 6.18 2.29 8.73
C SER A 26 6.24 0.96 9.49
N CYS A 27 6.16 1.00 10.83
CA CYS A 27 6.16 -0.19 11.67
C CYS A 27 4.76 -0.79 11.90
N SER A 28 3.70 -0.11 11.48
CA SER A 28 2.31 -0.58 11.65
C SER A 28 1.52 -0.30 10.38
N ILE A 29 1.58 -1.23 9.44
CA ILE A 29 0.85 -1.17 8.17
C ILE A 29 -0.24 -2.23 8.19
N TRP A 30 -1.49 -1.79 8.08
CA TRP A 30 -2.64 -2.68 8.10
C TRP A 30 -3.27 -2.81 6.72
N PRO A 31 -2.91 -3.88 5.97
CA PRO A 31 -3.39 -4.05 4.61
C PRO A 31 -4.83 -4.54 4.58
N MET A 32 -5.61 -3.93 3.69
CA MET A 32 -6.84 -4.52 3.17
C MET A 32 -6.48 -5.44 2.02
N THR A 33 -6.73 -6.74 2.19
CA THR A 33 -6.47 -7.76 1.18
C THR A 33 -7.60 -7.77 0.15
N PHE A 34 -7.33 -7.26 -1.05
CA PHE A 34 -8.29 -7.23 -2.15
C PHE A 34 -7.92 -8.26 -3.21
N GLY A 35 -8.33 -9.52 -2.96
CA GLY A 35 -8.05 -10.65 -3.82
C GLY A 35 -9.05 -10.76 -4.96
N LEU A 36 -8.59 -10.71 -6.20
CA LEU A 36 -9.43 -10.74 -7.41
C LEU A 36 -9.26 -12.03 -8.23
N ALA A 37 -8.06 -12.62 -8.24
CA ALA A 37 -7.74 -13.79 -9.05
C ALA A 37 -6.62 -14.62 -8.40
N CYS A 38 -5.84 -15.35 -9.20
CA CYS A 38 -4.80 -16.28 -8.73
C CYS A 38 -3.76 -15.66 -7.79
N CYS A 39 -3.38 -14.41 -7.96
CA CYS A 39 -2.47 -13.71 -7.03
C CYS A 39 -3.03 -13.63 -5.60
N ALA A 40 -4.35 -13.75 -5.42
CA ALA A 40 -4.96 -13.81 -4.09
C ALA A 40 -4.52 -15.04 -3.30
N ILE A 41 -4.25 -16.16 -3.96
CA ILE A 41 -3.78 -17.40 -3.32
C ILE A 41 -2.39 -17.18 -2.72
N GLU A 42 -1.47 -16.59 -3.49
CA GLU A 42 -0.13 -16.25 -3.00
C GLU A 42 -0.18 -15.20 -1.88
N MET A 43 -1.09 -14.24 -1.99
CA MET A 43 -1.32 -13.26 -0.94
C MET A 43 -1.82 -13.90 0.35
N ILE A 44 -2.73 -14.87 0.28
CA ILE A 44 -3.22 -15.61 1.46
C ILE A 44 -2.09 -16.47 2.04
N GLN A 45 -1.32 -17.16 1.19
CA GLN A 45 -0.17 -17.93 1.63
C GLN A 45 0.85 -17.08 2.39
N TYR A 46 1.07 -15.86 1.95
CA TYR A 46 1.92 -14.89 2.60
C TYR A 46 1.49 -14.61 4.04
N TYR A 47 0.20 -14.42 4.30
CA TYR A 47 -0.30 -14.16 5.65
C TYR A 47 -0.52 -15.40 6.50
N SER A 48 -0.78 -16.56 5.89
CA SER A 48 -1.16 -17.78 6.61
C SER A 48 0.01 -18.72 6.89
N ALA A 49 1.11 -18.62 6.13
CA ALA A 49 2.22 -19.54 6.26
C ALA A 49 3.18 -19.10 7.38
N PRO A 50 3.42 -19.96 8.39
CA PRO A 50 4.28 -19.62 9.54
C PRO A 50 5.72 -19.32 9.13
N GLN A 51 6.17 -19.80 7.98
CA GLN A 51 7.51 -19.55 7.45
C GLN A 51 7.74 -18.10 7.03
N HIS A 52 6.68 -17.33 6.77
CA HIS A 52 6.79 -15.94 6.33
C HIS A 52 6.65 -14.95 7.48
N ASP A 53 5.83 -15.27 8.48
CA ASP A 53 5.63 -14.52 9.73
C ASP A 53 5.60 -12.99 9.54
N PHE A 54 4.52 -12.51 8.92
CA PHE A 54 4.39 -11.09 8.59
C PHE A 54 4.01 -10.21 9.75
N ASP A 55 3.47 -10.79 10.80
CA ASP A 55 3.13 -10.06 12.02
C ASP A 55 4.36 -9.39 12.63
N ARG A 56 5.55 -9.99 12.49
CA ARG A 56 6.81 -9.38 12.93
C ARG A 56 7.18 -8.08 12.22
N PHE A 57 6.64 -7.86 11.00
CA PHE A 57 6.83 -6.61 10.26
C PHE A 57 5.74 -5.57 10.57
N GLY A 58 4.84 -5.86 11.50
CA GLY A 58 3.73 -4.99 11.87
C GLY A 58 2.62 -4.95 10.82
N THR A 59 2.52 -5.97 9.97
CA THR A 59 1.49 -6.05 8.93
C THR A 59 0.40 -7.02 9.32
N VAL A 60 -0.77 -6.50 9.70
CA VAL A 60 -1.93 -7.30 10.10
C VAL A 60 -3.07 -7.07 9.11
N PRO A 61 -3.54 -8.10 8.38
CA PRO A 61 -4.60 -7.95 7.40
C PRO A 61 -5.92 -7.56 8.08
N ARG A 62 -6.64 -6.64 7.46
CA ARG A 62 -7.95 -6.18 7.94
C ARG A 62 -9.02 -6.38 6.86
N PRO A 63 -10.23 -6.81 7.24
CA PRO A 63 -11.33 -7.00 6.30
C PRO A 63 -12.07 -5.71 5.94
N SER A 64 -11.87 -4.64 6.72
CA SER A 64 -12.56 -3.37 6.53
C SER A 64 -11.64 -2.28 5.98
N PRO A 65 -12.05 -1.55 4.93
CA PRO A 65 -11.26 -0.44 4.40
C PRO A 65 -11.07 0.70 5.40
N ARG A 66 -12.01 0.89 6.32
CA ARG A 66 -11.95 1.94 7.34
C ARG A 66 -10.91 1.69 8.43
N GLN A 67 -10.41 0.45 8.53
CA GLN A 67 -9.39 0.03 9.49
C GLN A 67 -8.05 -0.27 8.83
N SER A 68 -7.89 0.07 7.55
CA SER A 68 -6.73 -0.31 6.74
C SER A 68 -6.04 0.93 6.18
N ASP A 69 -4.72 0.89 6.14
CA ASP A 69 -3.86 1.96 5.62
C ASP A 69 -3.30 1.62 4.23
N LEU A 70 -3.29 0.34 3.89
CA LEU A 70 -2.77 -0.19 2.63
C LEU A 70 -3.84 -0.97 1.88
N LEU A 71 -4.07 -0.65 0.62
CA LEU A 71 -4.87 -1.46 -0.30
C LEU A 71 -3.95 -2.38 -1.11
N LEU A 72 -4.09 -3.69 -0.89
CA LEU A 72 -3.34 -4.70 -1.63
C LEU A 72 -4.22 -5.32 -2.71
N VAL A 73 -4.06 -4.89 -3.95
CA VAL A 73 -4.83 -5.40 -5.09
C VAL A 73 -4.10 -6.56 -5.73
N ALA A 74 -4.64 -7.77 -5.59
CA ALA A 74 -4.02 -9.01 -6.05
C ALA A 74 -4.86 -9.71 -7.12
N GLY A 75 -4.42 -9.61 -8.37
CA GLY A 75 -5.02 -10.31 -9.50
C GLY A 75 -5.63 -9.43 -10.58
N THR A 76 -6.37 -10.06 -11.49
CA THR A 76 -6.96 -9.41 -12.67
C THR A 76 -8.13 -8.52 -12.29
N LEU A 77 -8.04 -7.24 -12.64
CA LEU A 77 -9.10 -6.27 -12.41
C LEU A 77 -10.03 -6.21 -13.63
N THR A 78 -11.28 -6.56 -13.42
CA THR A 78 -12.32 -6.43 -14.46
C THR A 78 -12.99 -5.05 -14.41
N LYS A 79 -13.53 -4.60 -15.54
CA LYS A 79 -14.29 -3.33 -15.62
C LYS A 79 -15.50 -3.29 -14.67
N LYS A 80 -16.10 -4.46 -14.35
CA LYS A 80 -17.18 -4.56 -13.35
C LYS A 80 -16.68 -4.31 -11.93
N MET A 81 -15.46 -4.73 -11.61
CA MET A 81 -14.86 -4.56 -10.29
C MET A 81 -14.18 -3.21 -10.10
N ALA A 82 -13.80 -2.54 -11.19
CA ALA A 82 -13.12 -1.24 -11.14
C ALA A 82 -13.83 -0.18 -10.27
N PRO A 83 -15.15 0.05 -10.39
CA PRO A 83 -15.86 1.01 -9.52
C PRO A 83 -15.89 0.56 -8.05
N ILE A 84 -15.84 -0.74 -7.78
CA ILE A 84 -15.81 -1.28 -6.42
C ILE A 84 -14.45 -1.01 -5.79
N VAL A 85 -13.34 -1.27 -6.50
CA VAL A 85 -11.97 -0.95 -6.05
C VAL A 85 -11.85 0.53 -5.73
N ARG A 86 -12.36 1.40 -6.61
CA ARG A 86 -12.36 2.85 -6.37
C ARG A 86 -13.14 3.24 -5.12
N ARG A 87 -14.32 2.67 -4.94
CA ARG A 87 -15.16 2.93 -3.74
C ARG A 87 -14.48 2.46 -2.45
N VAL A 88 -13.83 1.29 -2.48
CA VAL A 88 -13.06 0.78 -1.34
C VAL A 88 -11.89 1.71 -1.01
N TYR A 89 -11.14 2.14 -2.03
CA TYR A 89 -10.05 3.09 -1.86
C TYR A 89 -10.52 4.42 -1.24
N ASP A 90 -11.65 4.96 -1.70
CA ASP A 90 -12.21 6.20 -1.17
C ASP A 90 -12.73 6.09 0.28
N GLN A 91 -13.03 4.86 0.74
CA GLN A 91 -13.42 4.58 2.13
C GLN A 91 -12.24 4.43 3.08
N MET A 92 -11.02 4.33 2.59
CA MET A 92 -9.83 4.22 3.43
C MET A 92 -9.45 5.58 4.02
N PRO A 93 -9.04 5.63 5.29
CA PRO A 93 -8.54 6.85 5.89
C PRO A 93 -7.21 7.27 5.26
N GLU A 94 -6.89 8.55 5.33
CA GLU A 94 -5.57 9.06 4.96
C GLU A 94 -4.61 9.02 6.17
N PRO A 95 -3.31 8.74 5.96
CA PRO A 95 -2.65 8.40 4.69
C PRO A 95 -2.96 6.98 4.23
N ARG A 96 -3.16 6.80 2.93
CA ARG A 96 -3.51 5.52 2.31
C ARG A 96 -2.55 5.19 1.17
N TYR A 97 -2.18 3.93 1.08
CA TYR A 97 -1.21 3.43 0.11
C TYR A 97 -1.82 2.30 -0.72
N VAL A 98 -1.29 2.09 -1.91
CA VAL A 98 -1.77 1.03 -2.82
C VAL A 98 -0.60 0.22 -3.35
N ILE A 99 -0.70 -1.10 -3.23
CA ILE A 99 0.22 -2.05 -3.88
C ILE A 99 -0.54 -2.84 -4.95
N ALA A 100 -0.02 -2.81 -6.17
CA ALA A 100 -0.48 -3.66 -7.26
C ALA A 100 0.35 -4.95 -7.29
N MET A 101 -0.27 -6.07 -6.94
CA MET A 101 0.38 -7.38 -6.89
C MET A 101 0.11 -8.19 -8.15
N GLY A 102 1.18 -8.50 -8.86
CA GLY A 102 1.18 -9.33 -10.05
C GLY A 102 1.03 -8.56 -11.36
N SER A 103 1.32 -9.21 -12.47
CA SER A 103 1.31 -8.61 -13.81
C SER A 103 -0.07 -8.12 -14.21
N CYS A 104 -1.14 -8.83 -13.80
CA CYS A 104 -2.52 -8.43 -14.12
C CYS A 104 -2.93 -7.12 -13.45
N ALA A 105 -2.58 -6.94 -12.17
CA ALA A 105 -2.84 -5.70 -11.46
C ALA A 105 -1.96 -4.55 -11.96
N SER A 106 -0.72 -4.84 -12.38
CA SER A 106 0.24 -3.83 -12.83
C SER A 106 -0.04 -3.30 -14.24
N SER A 107 -0.42 -4.17 -15.17
CA SER A 107 -0.54 -3.81 -16.60
C SER A 107 -1.64 -4.55 -17.37
N GLY A 108 -2.49 -5.32 -16.67
CA GLY A 108 -3.44 -6.23 -17.31
C GLY A 108 -2.86 -7.60 -17.67
N GLY A 109 -1.54 -7.77 -17.61
CA GLY A 109 -0.83 -9.01 -17.89
C GLY A 109 -1.06 -9.51 -19.32
N ILE A 110 -1.31 -10.82 -19.45
CA ILE A 110 -1.62 -11.45 -20.75
C ILE A 110 -3.08 -11.26 -21.19
N PHE A 111 -3.93 -10.69 -20.34
CA PHE A 111 -5.37 -10.56 -20.58
C PHE A 111 -5.73 -9.20 -21.17
N ASN A 112 -5.36 -8.98 -22.42
CA ASN A 112 -5.77 -7.79 -23.15
C ASN A 112 -7.15 -7.99 -23.79
N THR A 113 -8.20 -7.97 -22.96
CA THR A 113 -9.58 -8.17 -23.39
C THR A 113 -10.44 -6.94 -23.06
N TYR A 114 -11.60 -6.84 -23.73
CA TYR A 114 -12.54 -5.73 -23.54
C TYR A 114 -13.09 -5.62 -22.11
N SER A 115 -13.06 -6.70 -21.34
CA SER A 115 -13.62 -6.78 -19.98
C SER A 115 -12.59 -6.50 -18.87
N VAL A 116 -11.30 -6.49 -19.20
CA VAL A 116 -10.19 -6.30 -18.25
C VAL A 116 -9.66 -4.87 -18.30
N VAL A 117 -9.38 -4.32 -17.12
CA VAL A 117 -8.70 -3.03 -16.99
C VAL A 117 -7.19 -3.26 -17.10
N GLN A 118 -6.54 -2.50 -17.96
CA GLN A 118 -5.11 -2.62 -18.22
C GLN A 118 -4.29 -1.80 -17.19
N GLY A 119 -4.18 -2.37 -15.98
CA GLY A 119 -3.50 -1.75 -14.83
C GLY A 119 -4.46 -1.10 -13.83
N VAL A 120 -4.19 -1.30 -12.56
CA VAL A 120 -4.97 -0.72 -11.44
C VAL A 120 -4.74 0.79 -11.33
N ASP A 121 -3.60 1.28 -11.81
CA ASP A 121 -3.22 2.69 -11.85
C ASP A 121 -4.19 3.56 -12.66
N ASN A 122 -4.95 2.98 -13.59
CA ASN A 122 -6.04 3.68 -14.29
C ASN A 122 -7.23 4.01 -13.37
N ILE A 123 -7.33 3.39 -12.19
CA ILE A 123 -8.48 3.54 -11.28
C ILE A 123 -8.06 4.23 -9.98
N VAL A 124 -6.93 3.80 -9.39
CA VAL A 124 -6.38 4.32 -8.13
C VAL A 124 -4.87 4.55 -8.26
N PRO A 125 -4.31 5.55 -7.57
CA PRO A 125 -2.86 5.76 -7.58
C PRO A 125 -2.15 4.57 -6.95
N VAL A 126 -1.12 4.05 -7.60
CA VAL A 126 -0.32 2.90 -7.14
C VAL A 126 1.04 3.38 -6.64
N ASP A 127 1.40 2.95 -5.44
CA ASP A 127 2.68 3.32 -4.80
C ASP A 127 3.79 2.34 -5.12
N VAL A 128 3.47 1.04 -5.15
CA VAL A 128 4.42 -0.04 -5.39
C VAL A 128 3.82 -1.08 -6.33
N TYR A 129 4.61 -1.51 -7.31
CA TYR A 129 4.26 -2.60 -8.23
C TYR A 129 5.10 -3.83 -7.91
N ILE A 130 4.45 -4.98 -7.82
CA ILE A 130 5.10 -6.27 -7.57
C ILE A 130 4.94 -7.15 -8.81
N PRO A 131 6.00 -7.37 -9.60
CA PRO A 131 5.94 -8.19 -10.80
C PRO A 131 5.84 -9.68 -10.47
N GLY A 132 5.20 -10.44 -11.35
CA GLY A 132 5.06 -11.89 -11.28
C GLY A 132 3.69 -12.37 -11.76
N CYS A 133 3.59 -13.67 -12.06
CA CYS A 133 2.33 -14.26 -12.50
C CYS A 133 2.19 -15.72 -12.01
N PRO A 134 1.82 -15.91 -10.74
CA PRO A 134 1.80 -14.96 -9.62
C PRO A 134 3.21 -14.65 -9.07
N PRO A 135 3.40 -13.53 -8.37
CA PRO A 135 4.63 -13.27 -7.65
C PRO A 135 4.72 -14.17 -6.42
N ARG A 136 5.93 -14.58 -6.08
CA ARG A 136 6.17 -15.36 -4.86
C ARG A 136 5.89 -14.53 -3.60
N PRO A 137 5.55 -15.17 -2.45
CA PRO A 137 5.34 -14.47 -1.19
C PRO A 137 6.50 -13.56 -0.77
N GLU A 138 7.76 -13.97 -1.04
CA GLU A 138 8.94 -13.17 -0.75
C GLU A 138 9.01 -11.88 -1.58
N ALA A 139 8.47 -11.91 -2.81
CA ALA A 139 8.38 -10.71 -3.63
C ALA A 139 7.37 -9.71 -3.05
N LEU A 140 6.27 -10.19 -2.45
CA LEU A 140 5.33 -9.35 -1.73
C LEU A 140 5.98 -8.75 -0.48
N MET A 141 6.76 -9.54 0.26
CA MET A 141 7.57 -9.06 1.38
C MET A 141 8.48 -7.91 0.97
N PHE A 142 9.23 -8.11 -0.08
CA PHE A 142 10.10 -7.06 -0.61
C PHE A 142 9.32 -5.80 -1.00
N GLY A 143 8.14 -5.96 -1.60
CA GLY A 143 7.25 -4.86 -1.95
C GLY A 143 6.79 -4.05 -0.73
N ILE A 144 6.43 -4.73 0.37
CA ILE A 144 6.06 -4.07 1.62
C ILE A 144 7.26 -3.36 2.25
N MET A 145 8.44 -3.96 2.25
CA MET A 145 9.66 -3.30 2.73
C MET A 145 9.97 -2.03 1.91
N LYS A 146 9.74 -2.07 0.59
CA LYS A 146 9.87 -0.88 -0.26
C LYS A 146 8.85 0.20 0.06
N LEU A 147 7.62 -0.19 0.39
CA LEU A 147 6.61 0.75 0.86
C LEU A 147 7.01 1.38 2.20
N GLN A 148 7.51 0.59 3.15
CA GLN A 148 8.02 1.09 4.43
C GLN A 148 9.16 2.11 4.23
N GLU A 149 10.07 1.83 3.29
CA GLU A 149 11.14 2.76 2.93
C GLU A 149 10.60 4.06 2.34
N LYS A 150 9.56 3.97 1.50
CA LYS A 150 8.86 5.15 0.93
C LYS A 150 8.24 5.99 2.03
N ILE A 151 7.48 5.36 2.95
CA ILE A 151 6.81 6.04 4.07
C ILE A 151 7.82 6.78 4.96
N ARG A 152 8.97 6.16 5.25
CA ARG A 152 10.02 6.79 6.07
C ARG A 152 10.61 8.05 5.43
N LYS A 153 10.60 8.14 4.10
CA LYS A 153 11.11 9.29 3.34
C LYS A 153 10.06 10.37 3.06
N GLU A 154 8.79 10.12 3.36
CA GLU A 154 7.72 11.10 3.14
C GLU A 154 7.75 12.21 4.18
N HIS A 155 7.53 13.43 3.73
CA HIS A 155 7.32 14.61 4.58
C HIS A 155 5.82 14.94 4.60
N TYR A 156 5.10 14.41 5.57
CA TYR A 156 3.64 14.53 5.65
C TYR A 156 3.20 15.94 6.06
N ILE A 157 3.79 16.48 7.12
CA ILE A 157 3.43 17.81 7.63
C ILE A 157 3.79 18.93 6.64
N ARG A 158 4.82 18.71 5.81
CA ARG A 158 5.26 19.69 4.82
C ARG A 158 4.43 19.69 3.54
N LYS A 159 3.68 18.63 3.25
CA LYS A 159 2.79 18.54 2.07
C LYS A 159 1.48 19.33 2.23
N GLU A 160 1.06 19.66 3.43
CA GLU A 160 -0.17 20.40 3.71
C GLU A 160 -0.05 21.92 3.51
N LYS A 161 1.04 22.40 2.91
CA LYS A 161 1.22 23.77 2.46
C LYS A 161 1.31 23.82 0.94
#